data_9651327827a2573b2a0e1e96e5e4bc98
#
_entry.id   9651327827a2573b2a0e1e96e5e4bc98
#
_cell.length_a   1.000
_cell.length_b   1.000
_cell.length_c   1.000
_cell.angle_alpha   90.00
_cell.angle_beta   90.00
_cell.angle_gamma   90.00
#
_symmetry.space_group_name_H-M   'P 1'
#
loop_
_entity.id
_entity.type
_entity.pdbx_description
1 polymer ?
#
loop_
_entity_poly.entity_id
_entity_poly.type
_entity_poly.pdbx_seq_one_letter_code
_entity_poly.pdbx_strand_id
1 'polypeptide(L)'
;MIIDTLAQHFEVYCFDYPGIGRSEGKAPLSVEAMASATISFVRALGLERIHLLGLSLGGFVAQAILAQAPTLVESVILAGTGPAGDRGIARVPRITFYDMLRGALTGSDVRRYLFFPQTGAAQARAKDFIQRSKSSQDKPTALPSFLRQLRAVVAWAKAPQQDFAGTPHRIWVVNGDKDRMVPTQGSYALAERLPNATLTIYKGAGHGAIFQEAELFTQQAIAFYKANDPHYSSNKD
;
A
#
# COMPACT_ATOMS: atom_id res chain seq x y z
N MET A 1 -13.92 -3.86 5.98
CA MET A 1 -13.82 -5.24 5.42
C MET A 1 -12.40 -5.79 5.50
N ILE A 2 -11.38 -5.31 4.76
CA ILE A 2 -10.01 -5.89 4.89
C ILE A 2 -9.50 -5.75 6.33
N ILE A 3 -9.48 -4.54 6.88
CA ILE A 3 -9.00 -4.25 8.23
C ILE A 3 -9.82 -5.01 9.27
N ASP A 4 -11.15 -4.95 9.20
CA ASP A 4 -12.03 -5.62 10.16
C ASP A 4 -11.84 -7.14 10.18
N THR A 5 -11.59 -7.74 9.00
CA THR A 5 -11.35 -9.19 8.92
C THR A 5 -9.94 -9.54 9.41
N LEU A 6 -8.92 -8.73 9.09
CA LEU A 6 -7.58 -8.92 9.64
C LEU A 6 -7.58 -8.76 11.16
N ALA A 7 -8.35 -7.82 11.71
CA ALA A 7 -8.45 -7.57 13.15
C ALA A 7 -9.11 -8.74 13.94
N GLN A 8 -9.76 -9.68 13.27
CA GLN A 8 -10.22 -10.93 13.89
C GLN A 8 -9.07 -11.92 14.17
N HIS A 9 -7.90 -11.70 13.57
CA HIS A 9 -6.76 -12.61 13.61
C HIS A 9 -5.48 -11.96 14.13
N PHE A 10 -5.39 -10.62 14.06
CA PHE A 10 -4.19 -9.84 14.39
C PHE A 10 -4.59 -8.57 15.13
N GLU A 11 -3.70 -8.05 15.96
CA GLU A 11 -3.79 -6.67 16.41
C GLU A 11 -3.38 -5.73 15.27
N VAL A 12 -4.31 -4.92 14.77
CA VAL A 12 -4.12 -4.11 13.56
C VAL A 12 -4.01 -2.63 13.90
N TYR A 13 -2.89 -2.03 13.54
CA TYR A 13 -2.63 -0.61 13.71
C TYR A 13 -2.74 0.13 12.38
N CYS A 14 -3.65 1.09 12.31
CA CYS A 14 -3.80 2.02 11.20
C CYS A 14 -3.60 3.43 11.73
N PHE A 15 -2.78 4.23 11.06
CA PHE A 15 -2.51 5.59 11.49
C PHE A 15 -2.41 6.54 10.30
N ASP A 16 -2.70 7.81 10.56
CA ASP A 16 -2.47 8.89 9.61
C ASP A 16 -1.04 9.44 9.79
N TYR A 17 -0.32 9.65 8.70
CA TYR A 17 0.97 10.35 8.76
C TYR A 17 0.82 11.77 9.30
N PRO A 18 1.89 12.37 9.87
CA PRO A 18 1.85 13.77 10.30
C PRO A 18 1.27 14.68 9.21
N GLY A 19 0.33 15.53 9.57
CA GLY A 19 -0.34 16.45 8.65
C GLY A 19 -1.33 15.81 7.67
N ILE A 20 -1.71 14.56 7.89
CA ILE A 20 -2.72 13.83 7.13
C ILE A 20 -3.87 13.48 8.07
N GLY A 21 -5.11 13.50 7.56
CA GLY A 21 -6.29 13.09 8.29
C GLY A 21 -6.45 13.83 9.63
N ARG A 22 -6.34 13.09 10.74
CA ARG A 22 -6.43 13.61 12.11
C ARG A 22 -5.08 13.86 12.76
N SER A 23 -3.98 13.45 12.15
CA SER A 23 -2.64 13.68 12.69
C SER A 23 -2.19 15.10 12.48
N GLU A 24 -1.66 15.71 13.54
CA GLU A 24 -1.09 17.05 13.51
C GLU A 24 0.28 17.09 12.81
N GLY A 25 0.79 18.31 12.59
CA GLY A 25 2.11 18.52 12.01
C GLY A 25 2.07 18.74 10.51
N LYS A 26 3.16 18.36 9.83
CA LYS A 26 3.32 18.54 8.37
C LYS A 26 3.64 17.21 7.71
N ALA A 27 2.97 16.91 6.61
CA ALA A 27 3.24 15.70 5.83
C ALA A 27 4.74 15.61 5.45
N PRO A 28 5.40 14.46 5.62
CA PRO A 28 6.79 14.27 5.19
C PRO A 28 6.97 14.51 3.68
N LEU A 29 8.16 14.90 3.26
CA LEU A 29 8.49 15.22 1.86
C LEU A 29 9.11 14.05 1.10
N SER A 30 9.48 12.98 1.80
CA SER A 30 10.09 11.79 1.19
C SER A 30 9.52 10.52 1.80
N VAL A 31 9.66 9.42 1.09
CA VAL A 31 9.30 8.07 1.53
C VAL A 31 10.12 7.66 2.75
N GLU A 32 11.41 8.00 2.76
CA GLU A 32 12.33 7.69 3.86
C GLU A 32 11.89 8.40 5.16
N ALA A 33 11.45 9.66 5.07
CA ALA A 33 10.93 10.39 6.22
C ALA A 33 9.59 9.82 6.73
N MET A 34 8.75 9.31 5.82
CA MET A 34 7.53 8.58 6.20
C MET A 34 7.88 7.27 6.91
N ALA A 35 8.88 6.54 6.41
CA ALA A 35 9.38 5.32 7.04
C ALA A 35 9.92 5.59 8.45
N SER A 36 10.74 6.63 8.62
CA SER A 36 11.26 7.03 9.94
C SER A 36 10.15 7.40 10.92
N ALA A 37 9.09 8.11 10.46
CA ALA A 37 7.92 8.42 11.28
C ALA A 37 7.16 7.15 11.69
N THR A 38 6.99 6.20 10.77
CA THR A 38 6.36 4.89 11.05
C THR A 38 7.18 4.09 12.07
N ILE A 39 8.49 4.01 11.90
CA ILE A 39 9.38 3.31 12.82
C ILE A 39 9.29 3.93 14.23
N SER A 40 9.28 5.26 14.33
CA SER A 40 9.11 5.96 15.59
C SER A 40 7.75 5.66 16.25
N PHE A 41 6.67 5.64 15.47
CA PHE A 41 5.35 5.27 15.93
C PHE A 41 5.30 3.84 16.48
N VAL A 42 5.82 2.87 15.74
CA VAL A 42 5.86 1.45 16.14
C VAL A 42 6.66 1.28 17.45
N ARG A 43 7.81 1.93 17.57
CA ARG A 43 8.63 1.90 18.77
C ARG A 43 7.95 2.55 19.98
N ALA A 44 7.21 3.64 19.76
CA ALA A 44 6.44 4.31 20.81
C ALA A 44 5.31 3.43 21.37
N LEU A 45 4.80 2.47 20.56
CA LEU A 45 3.85 1.45 21.01
C LEU A 45 4.52 0.28 21.74
N GLY A 46 5.86 0.25 21.84
CA GLY A 46 6.60 -0.85 22.46
C GLY A 46 6.64 -2.13 21.60
N LEU A 47 6.32 -2.03 20.31
CA LEU A 47 6.32 -3.19 19.41
C LEU A 47 7.74 -3.47 18.90
N GLU A 48 8.21 -4.70 19.07
CA GLU A 48 9.54 -5.14 18.67
C GLU A 48 9.58 -5.72 17.26
N ARG A 49 8.49 -6.38 16.84
CA ARG A 49 8.35 -7.01 15.51
C ARG A 49 6.94 -6.83 14.98
N ILE A 50 6.83 -6.51 13.69
CA ILE A 50 5.55 -6.23 13.04
C ILE A 50 5.47 -6.88 11.65
N HIS A 51 4.28 -7.22 11.25
CA HIS A 51 3.93 -7.44 9.85
C HIS A 51 3.54 -6.12 9.20
N LEU A 52 3.90 -5.91 7.94
CA LEU A 52 3.57 -4.71 7.18
C LEU A 52 2.61 -5.03 6.02
N LEU A 53 1.57 -4.21 5.87
CA LEU A 53 0.73 -4.14 4.68
C LEU A 53 0.85 -2.75 4.09
N GLY A 54 1.48 -2.61 2.93
CA GLY A 54 1.64 -1.34 2.24
C GLY A 54 0.96 -1.31 0.88
N LEU A 55 -0.04 -0.45 0.70
CA LEU A 55 -0.66 -0.18 -0.60
C LEU A 55 -0.05 1.08 -1.23
N SER A 56 0.34 1.00 -2.51
CA SER A 56 0.82 2.15 -3.28
C SER A 56 1.97 2.87 -2.58
N LEU A 57 1.82 4.15 -2.18
CA LEU A 57 2.76 4.90 -1.36
C LEU A 57 3.13 4.16 -0.07
N GLY A 58 2.16 3.47 0.57
CA GLY A 58 2.43 2.63 1.73
C GLY A 58 3.39 1.48 1.43
N GLY A 59 3.38 0.96 0.22
CA GLY A 59 4.34 -0.05 -0.23
C GLY A 59 5.75 0.51 -0.46
N PHE A 60 5.88 1.77 -0.89
CA PHE A 60 7.20 2.44 -0.94
C PHE A 60 7.74 2.64 0.49
N VAL A 61 6.87 3.08 1.41
CA VAL A 61 7.24 3.25 2.82
C VAL A 61 7.64 1.93 3.46
N ALA A 62 6.91 0.83 3.19
CA ALA A 62 7.25 -0.50 3.70
C ALA A 62 8.64 -0.96 3.22
N GLN A 63 9.00 -0.70 1.95
CA GLN A 63 10.34 -0.96 1.42
C GLN A 63 11.41 -0.12 2.15
N ALA A 64 11.12 1.16 2.42
CA ALA A 64 12.04 2.03 3.14
C ALA A 64 12.18 1.62 4.62
N ILE A 65 11.12 1.13 5.28
CA ILE A 65 11.18 0.55 6.64
C ILE A 65 12.06 -0.68 6.63
N LEU A 66 11.90 -1.57 5.65
CA LEU A 66 12.69 -2.77 5.51
C LEU A 66 14.20 -2.46 5.39
N ALA A 67 14.55 -1.37 4.70
CA ALA A 67 15.93 -0.90 4.57
C ALA A 67 16.46 -0.21 5.84
N GLN A 68 15.62 0.57 6.56
CA GLN A 68 16.04 1.35 7.73
C GLN A 68 16.03 0.54 9.04
N ALA A 69 15.11 -0.39 9.19
CA ALA A 69 14.88 -1.16 10.41
C ALA A 69 14.48 -2.60 10.12
N PRO A 70 15.34 -3.40 9.44
CA PRO A 70 15.00 -4.76 9.02
C PRO A 70 14.60 -5.65 10.21
N THR A 71 15.23 -5.51 11.37
CA THR A 71 14.93 -6.31 12.56
C THR A 71 13.52 -6.07 13.12
N LEU A 72 12.90 -4.92 12.80
CA LEU A 72 11.54 -4.60 13.21
C LEU A 72 10.48 -5.35 12.38
N VAL A 73 10.85 -5.87 11.21
CA VAL A 73 9.91 -6.42 10.24
C VAL A 73 9.91 -7.93 10.28
N GLU A 74 8.74 -8.54 10.42
CA GLU A 74 8.55 -9.99 10.31
C GLU A 74 8.29 -10.43 8.88
N SER A 75 7.29 -9.83 8.25
CA SER A 75 6.95 -10.07 6.84
C SER A 75 6.22 -8.87 6.24
N VAL A 76 6.16 -8.80 4.92
CA VAL A 76 5.63 -7.63 4.20
C VAL A 76 4.68 -8.05 3.08
N ILE A 77 3.52 -7.39 3.01
CA ILE A 77 2.68 -7.39 1.81
C ILE A 77 2.84 -6.05 1.09
N LEU A 78 3.29 -6.09 -0.15
CA LEU A 78 3.48 -4.94 -1.04
C LEU A 78 2.39 -4.95 -2.12
N ALA A 79 1.37 -4.12 -1.96
CA ALA A 79 0.22 -4.08 -2.84
C ALA A 79 0.23 -2.84 -3.77
N GLY A 80 0.00 -3.02 -5.07
CA GLY A 80 -0.11 -1.92 -6.04
C GLY A 80 1.08 -0.95 -5.99
N THR A 81 2.29 -1.48 -5.88
CA THR A 81 3.51 -0.70 -5.64
C THR A 81 4.65 -1.16 -6.54
N GLY A 82 5.74 -0.38 -6.56
CA GLY A 82 6.93 -0.65 -7.37
C GLY A 82 8.21 -0.25 -6.66
N PRO A 83 9.39 -0.62 -7.19
CA PRO A 83 10.69 -0.32 -6.59
C PRO A 83 11.04 1.16 -6.71
N ALA A 84 11.99 1.63 -5.90
CA ALA A 84 12.67 2.90 -6.12
C ALA A 84 13.29 2.92 -7.52
N GLY A 85 13.29 4.09 -8.17
CA GLY A 85 13.84 4.27 -9.52
C GLY A 85 12.93 3.79 -10.65
N ASP A 86 11.73 3.30 -10.37
CA ASP A 86 10.76 2.93 -11.41
C ASP A 86 10.14 4.19 -12.03
N ARG A 87 10.55 4.47 -13.28
CA ARG A 87 10.07 5.63 -14.05
C ARG A 87 8.57 5.61 -14.33
N GLY A 88 7.93 4.46 -14.29
CA GLY A 88 6.48 4.32 -14.42
C GLY A 88 5.72 5.07 -13.34
N ILE A 89 6.25 5.07 -12.11
CA ILE A 89 5.70 5.75 -10.94
C ILE A 89 5.71 7.28 -11.13
N ALA A 90 6.65 7.85 -11.86
CA ALA A 90 6.71 9.29 -12.12
C ALA A 90 5.47 9.85 -12.85
N ARG A 91 4.63 8.98 -13.44
CA ARG A 91 3.39 9.34 -14.12
C ARG A 91 2.21 9.55 -13.17
N VAL A 92 2.33 9.10 -11.91
CA VAL A 92 1.25 9.16 -10.92
C VAL A 92 0.63 10.56 -10.79
N PRO A 93 1.38 11.67 -10.64
CA PRO A 93 0.76 12.98 -10.55
C PRO A 93 -0.10 13.33 -11.77
N ARG A 94 0.40 13.05 -12.99
CA ARG A 94 -0.35 13.33 -14.22
C ARG A 94 -1.67 12.55 -14.27
N ILE A 95 -1.64 11.28 -13.93
CA ILE A 95 -2.83 10.43 -13.90
C ILE A 95 -3.80 10.94 -12.84
N THR A 96 -3.30 11.28 -11.66
CA THR A 96 -4.12 11.77 -10.55
C THR A 96 -4.82 13.06 -10.91
N PHE A 97 -4.12 14.06 -11.43
CA PHE A 97 -4.74 15.33 -11.82
C PHE A 97 -5.74 15.17 -12.96
N TYR A 98 -5.45 14.33 -13.94
CA TYR A 98 -6.39 14.01 -15.01
C TYR A 98 -7.68 13.41 -14.46
N ASP A 99 -7.60 12.43 -13.55
CA ASP A 99 -8.78 11.80 -12.98
C ASP A 99 -9.50 12.68 -11.95
N MET A 100 -8.80 13.58 -11.26
CA MET A 100 -9.44 14.61 -10.43
C MET A 100 -10.31 15.53 -11.28
N LEU A 101 -9.79 16.00 -12.42
CA LEU A 101 -10.56 16.81 -13.37
C LEU A 101 -11.76 16.02 -13.90
N ARG A 102 -11.53 14.76 -14.32
CA ARG A 102 -12.60 13.89 -14.78
C ARG A 102 -13.69 13.67 -13.71
N GLY A 103 -13.28 13.44 -12.47
CA GLY A 103 -14.20 13.29 -11.34
C GLY A 103 -15.04 14.55 -11.11
N ALA A 104 -14.40 15.73 -11.16
CA ALA A 104 -15.10 17.02 -11.03
C ALA A 104 -16.12 17.24 -12.15
N LEU A 105 -15.75 16.95 -13.41
CA LEU A 105 -16.64 17.11 -14.57
C LEU A 105 -17.82 16.11 -14.57
N THR A 106 -17.65 14.93 -14.01
CA THR A 106 -18.69 13.88 -14.00
C THR A 106 -19.46 13.79 -12.69
N GLY A 107 -19.13 14.60 -11.69
CA GLY A 107 -19.67 14.49 -10.32
C GLY A 107 -19.36 13.16 -9.63
N SER A 108 -18.31 12.46 -10.08
CA SER A 108 -17.92 11.14 -9.58
C SER A 108 -16.74 11.22 -8.62
N ASP A 109 -16.71 10.31 -7.65
CA ASP A 109 -15.56 10.16 -6.77
C ASP A 109 -14.30 9.76 -7.59
N VAL A 110 -13.22 10.51 -7.42
CA VAL A 110 -11.97 10.29 -8.15
C VAL A 110 -11.39 8.89 -7.97
N ARG A 111 -11.59 8.27 -6.80
CA ARG A 111 -11.10 6.91 -6.47
C ARG A 111 -11.68 5.85 -7.41
N ARG A 112 -12.88 6.08 -7.96
CA ARG A 112 -13.48 5.25 -8.99
C ARG A 112 -12.59 5.11 -10.22
N TYR A 113 -11.93 6.19 -10.61
CA TYR A 113 -11.06 6.23 -11.79
C TYR A 113 -9.64 5.79 -11.47
N LEU A 114 -9.12 6.19 -10.31
CA LEU A 114 -7.76 5.87 -9.91
C LEU A 114 -7.56 4.39 -9.60
N PHE A 115 -8.54 3.78 -8.90
CA PHE A 115 -8.35 2.45 -8.32
C PHE A 115 -8.96 1.32 -9.14
N PHE A 116 -9.99 1.62 -9.94
CA PHE A 116 -10.77 0.58 -10.59
C PHE A 116 -10.77 0.74 -12.11
N PRO A 117 -10.58 -0.36 -12.87
CA PRO A 117 -10.75 -0.34 -14.32
C PRO A 117 -12.19 0.05 -14.70
N GLN A 118 -12.34 0.60 -15.91
CA GLN A 118 -13.64 1.07 -16.39
C GLN A 118 -14.47 -0.09 -17.02
N THR A 119 -14.44 -1.28 -16.41
CA THR A 119 -15.27 -2.45 -16.78
C THR A 119 -16.47 -2.55 -15.84
N GLY A 120 -17.56 -3.17 -16.27
CA GLY A 120 -18.80 -3.27 -15.49
C GLY A 120 -18.57 -3.90 -14.10
N ALA A 121 -17.85 -5.02 -14.05
CA ALA A 121 -17.57 -5.72 -12.79
C ALA A 121 -16.71 -4.87 -11.82
N ALA A 122 -15.62 -4.26 -12.32
CA ALA A 122 -14.76 -3.41 -11.51
C ALA A 122 -15.51 -2.16 -11.02
N GLN A 123 -16.41 -1.60 -11.82
CA GLN A 123 -17.19 -0.42 -11.43
C GLN A 123 -18.28 -0.74 -10.38
N ALA A 124 -18.81 -1.94 -10.34
CA ALA A 124 -19.66 -2.40 -9.25
C ALA A 124 -18.87 -2.43 -7.92
N ARG A 125 -17.67 -3.01 -7.93
CA ARG A 125 -16.76 -3.02 -6.76
C ARG A 125 -16.34 -1.60 -6.33
N ALA A 126 -16.11 -0.70 -7.30
CA ALA A 126 -15.83 0.71 -7.02
C ALA A 126 -16.96 1.39 -6.26
N LYS A 127 -18.21 1.15 -6.65
CA LYS A 127 -19.40 1.70 -5.97
C LYS A 127 -19.45 1.23 -4.52
N ASP A 128 -19.28 -0.06 -4.27
CA ASP A 128 -19.29 -0.64 -2.93
C ASP A 128 -18.17 -0.07 -2.06
N PHE A 129 -16.95 0.05 -2.62
CA PHE A 129 -15.79 0.65 -1.94
C PHE A 129 -16.06 2.10 -1.55
N ILE A 130 -16.57 2.92 -2.48
CA ILE A 130 -16.86 4.34 -2.24
C ILE A 130 -17.98 4.50 -1.21
N GLN A 131 -19.03 3.69 -1.29
CA GLN A 131 -20.15 3.76 -0.35
C GLN A 131 -19.68 3.47 1.08
N ARG A 132 -18.85 2.46 1.28
CA ARG A 132 -18.28 2.12 2.59
C ARG A 132 -17.35 3.22 3.11
N SER A 133 -16.51 3.79 2.25
CA SER A 133 -15.59 4.85 2.67
C SER A 133 -16.27 6.19 2.97
N LYS A 134 -17.50 6.41 2.51
CA LYS A 134 -18.30 7.60 2.88
C LYS A 134 -18.86 7.51 4.31
N SER A 135 -18.96 6.32 4.88
CA SER A 135 -19.37 6.14 6.28
C SER A 135 -18.22 6.42 7.27
N SER A 136 -16.99 6.50 6.79
CA SER A 136 -15.82 6.90 7.58
C SER A 136 -15.88 8.41 7.88
N GLN A 137 -15.60 8.78 9.13
CA GLN A 137 -15.51 10.17 9.58
C GLN A 137 -14.12 10.78 9.31
N ASP A 138 -13.42 10.32 8.27
CA ASP A 138 -12.07 10.77 7.96
C ASP A 138 -12.08 12.21 7.45
N LYS A 139 -11.12 13.00 7.93
CA LYS A 139 -10.91 14.34 7.41
C LYS A 139 -10.25 14.27 6.03
N PRO A 140 -10.70 15.05 5.05
CA PRO A 140 -10.02 15.15 3.76
C PRO A 140 -8.56 15.59 3.94
N THR A 141 -7.67 15.00 3.17
CA THR A 141 -6.28 15.45 3.13
C THR A 141 -6.19 16.86 2.57
N ALA A 142 -5.57 17.77 3.32
CA ALA A 142 -5.36 19.14 2.89
C ALA A 142 -4.47 19.19 1.62
N LEU A 143 -4.76 20.13 0.72
CA LEU A 143 -4.02 20.25 -0.56
C LEU A 143 -2.50 20.35 -0.38
N PRO A 144 -1.95 21.14 0.58
CA PRO A 144 -0.50 21.15 0.80
C PRO A 144 0.08 19.77 1.16
N SER A 145 -0.59 19.01 2.01
CA SER A 145 -0.18 17.67 2.41
C SER A 145 -0.25 16.69 1.24
N PHE A 146 -1.31 16.75 0.44
CA PHE A 146 -1.44 15.96 -0.78
C PHE A 146 -0.31 16.25 -1.78
N LEU A 147 0.02 17.52 -2.01
CA LEU A 147 1.14 17.89 -2.90
C LEU A 147 2.49 17.42 -2.36
N ARG A 148 2.70 17.41 -1.04
CA ARG A 148 3.90 16.85 -0.42
C ARG A 148 4.00 15.34 -0.66
N GLN A 149 2.90 14.60 -0.52
CA GLN A 149 2.87 13.17 -0.84
C GLN A 149 3.18 12.90 -2.32
N LEU A 150 2.61 13.68 -3.25
CA LEU A 150 2.94 13.55 -4.68
C LEU A 150 4.42 13.82 -4.97
N ARG A 151 5.04 14.78 -4.26
CA ARG A 151 6.49 15.03 -4.37
C ARG A 151 7.31 13.83 -3.88
N ALA A 152 6.91 13.22 -2.76
CA ALA A 152 7.55 12.02 -2.26
C ALA A 152 7.46 10.85 -3.25
N VAL A 153 6.31 10.66 -3.91
CA VAL A 153 6.11 9.65 -4.96
C VAL A 153 7.04 9.90 -6.15
N VAL A 154 7.15 11.16 -6.62
CA VAL A 154 8.05 11.51 -7.73
C VAL A 154 9.52 11.36 -7.34
N ALA A 155 9.88 11.70 -6.10
CA ALA A 155 11.24 11.51 -5.59
C ALA A 155 11.59 10.01 -5.56
N TRP A 156 10.70 9.14 -5.08
CA TRP A 156 10.86 7.70 -5.10
C TRP A 156 11.08 7.15 -6.51
N ALA A 157 10.31 7.61 -7.48
CA ALA A 157 10.47 7.23 -8.89
C ALA A 157 11.84 7.57 -9.50
N LYS A 158 12.57 8.49 -8.88
CA LYS A 158 13.89 8.96 -9.31
C LYS A 158 15.02 8.52 -8.36
N ALA A 159 14.67 7.95 -7.22
CA ALA A 159 15.65 7.53 -6.24
C ALA A 159 16.51 6.36 -6.76
N PRO A 160 17.74 6.20 -6.27
CA PRO A 160 18.51 5.02 -6.55
C PRO A 160 17.77 3.76 -6.07
N GLN A 161 17.98 2.69 -6.79
CA GLN A 161 17.39 1.41 -6.43
C GLN A 161 17.97 0.90 -5.11
N GLN A 162 17.09 0.37 -4.26
CA GLN A 162 17.51 -0.27 -3.01
C GLN A 162 18.08 -1.65 -3.31
N ASP A 163 19.10 -2.03 -2.55
CA ASP A 163 19.63 -3.39 -2.56
C ASP A 163 18.86 -4.25 -1.55
N PHE A 164 18.22 -5.28 -2.04
CA PHE A 164 17.47 -6.25 -1.24
C PHE A 164 18.09 -7.67 -1.26
N ALA A 165 19.27 -7.84 -1.86
CA ALA A 165 19.88 -9.15 -2.05
C ALA A 165 20.06 -9.95 -0.75
N GLY A 166 20.32 -9.25 0.38
CA GLY A 166 20.46 -9.84 1.71
C GLY A 166 19.19 -9.87 2.55
N THR A 167 18.01 -9.55 1.98
CA THR A 167 16.77 -9.45 2.72
C THR A 167 16.20 -10.84 3.03
N PRO A 168 16.18 -11.30 4.30
CA PRO A 168 15.68 -12.63 4.65
C PRO A 168 14.16 -12.70 4.75
N HIS A 169 13.48 -11.55 4.73
CA HIS A 169 12.06 -11.42 5.01
C HIS A 169 11.20 -12.07 3.93
N ARG A 170 10.10 -12.66 4.37
CA ARG A 170 9.05 -13.10 3.45
C ARG A 170 8.29 -11.87 2.95
N ILE A 171 8.15 -11.79 1.64
CA ILE A 171 7.47 -10.68 0.99
C ILE A 171 6.45 -11.22 0.01
N TRP A 172 5.23 -10.68 0.08
CA TRP A 172 4.20 -10.98 -0.89
C TRP A 172 3.88 -9.72 -1.69
N VAL A 173 4.18 -9.77 -2.98
CA VAL A 173 3.89 -8.68 -3.93
C VAL A 173 2.55 -8.97 -4.59
N VAL A 174 1.65 -7.98 -4.54
CA VAL A 174 0.27 -8.10 -5.07
C VAL A 174 -0.05 -6.92 -5.97
N ASN A 175 -0.59 -7.17 -7.15
CA ASN A 175 -1.09 -6.07 -7.99
C ASN A 175 -2.24 -6.56 -8.90
N GLY A 176 -2.89 -5.63 -9.60
CA GLY A 176 -3.80 -5.89 -10.69
C GLY A 176 -3.11 -5.82 -12.05
N ASP A 177 -3.54 -6.62 -13.04
CA ASP A 177 -3.00 -6.57 -14.40
C ASP A 177 -3.42 -5.31 -15.18
N LYS A 178 -4.36 -4.52 -14.64
CA LYS A 178 -4.86 -3.27 -15.19
C LYS A 178 -4.49 -2.04 -14.35
N ASP A 179 -3.47 -2.17 -13.48
CA ASP A 179 -2.99 -1.03 -12.70
C ASP A 179 -2.32 0.01 -13.64
N ARG A 180 -2.95 1.17 -13.74
CA ARG A 180 -2.43 2.29 -14.53
C ARG A 180 -1.76 3.37 -13.68
N MET A 181 -1.93 3.32 -12.35
CA MET A 181 -1.28 4.24 -11.40
C MET A 181 0.17 3.83 -11.18
N VAL A 182 0.38 2.60 -10.72
CA VAL A 182 1.70 2.00 -10.57
C VAL A 182 1.74 0.76 -11.48
N PRO A 183 2.39 0.86 -12.64
CA PRO A 183 2.36 -0.19 -13.64
C PRO A 183 2.75 -1.56 -13.07
N THR A 184 2.03 -2.61 -13.46
CA THR A 184 2.24 -4.00 -13.00
C THR A 184 3.68 -4.49 -13.23
N GLN A 185 4.40 -3.92 -14.21
CA GLN A 185 5.83 -4.17 -14.44
C GLN A 185 6.68 -3.87 -13.21
N GLY A 186 6.32 -2.85 -12.41
CA GLY A 186 6.98 -2.55 -11.14
C GLY A 186 6.86 -3.69 -10.13
N SER A 187 5.71 -4.39 -10.10
CA SER A 187 5.51 -5.54 -9.23
C SER A 187 6.31 -6.76 -9.67
N TYR A 188 6.45 -7.00 -10.97
CA TYR A 188 7.36 -8.03 -11.49
C TYR A 188 8.82 -7.71 -11.14
N ALA A 189 9.26 -6.46 -11.34
CA ALA A 189 10.60 -6.03 -11.00
C ALA A 189 10.91 -6.12 -9.48
N LEU A 190 9.91 -5.90 -8.61
CA LEU A 190 10.06 -6.13 -7.17
C LEU A 190 10.22 -7.61 -6.86
N ALA A 191 9.40 -8.47 -7.42
CA ALA A 191 9.45 -9.91 -7.17
C ALA A 191 10.78 -10.53 -7.64
N GLU A 192 11.35 -10.03 -8.75
CA GLU A 192 12.67 -10.47 -9.23
C GLU A 192 13.82 -10.10 -8.28
N ARG A 193 13.71 -8.95 -7.60
CA ARG A 193 14.79 -8.41 -6.76
C ARG A 193 14.76 -8.88 -5.31
N LEU A 194 13.62 -9.35 -4.86
CA LEU A 194 13.38 -9.75 -3.49
C LEU A 194 13.52 -11.28 -3.39
N PRO A 195 14.57 -11.82 -2.73
CA PRO A 195 14.91 -13.25 -2.79
C PRO A 195 13.79 -14.18 -2.32
N ASN A 196 12.99 -13.71 -1.35
CA ASN A 196 11.90 -14.50 -0.74
C ASN A 196 10.52 -13.93 -1.08
N ALA A 197 10.40 -13.30 -2.25
CA ALA A 197 9.13 -12.77 -2.70
C ALA A 197 8.27 -13.80 -3.43
N THR A 198 6.98 -13.77 -3.14
CA THR A 198 5.95 -14.37 -3.97
C THR A 198 5.16 -13.27 -4.68
N LEU A 199 4.65 -13.55 -5.87
CA LEU A 199 3.90 -12.58 -6.67
C LEU A 199 2.51 -13.11 -7.00
N THR A 200 1.50 -12.26 -6.79
CA THR A 200 0.12 -12.51 -7.24
C THR A 200 -0.36 -11.33 -8.08
N ILE A 201 -0.84 -11.62 -9.29
CA ILE A 201 -1.47 -10.63 -10.17
C ILE A 201 -2.94 -10.98 -10.33
N TYR A 202 -3.81 -10.12 -9.83
CA TYR A 202 -5.26 -10.28 -9.97
C TYR A 202 -5.70 -9.83 -11.36
N LYS A 203 -6.30 -10.76 -12.10
CA LYS A 203 -6.74 -10.53 -13.47
C LYS A 203 -7.95 -9.59 -13.52
N GLY A 204 -7.89 -8.60 -14.41
CA GLY A 204 -8.95 -7.60 -14.55
C GLY A 204 -9.02 -6.58 -13.41
N ALA A 205 -8.05 -6.59 -12.48
CA ALA A 205 -8.00 -5.66 -11.37
C ALA A 205 -7.10 -4.45 -11.65
N GLY A 206 -7.46 -3.30 -11.09
CA GLY A 206 -6.69 -2.05 -11.19
C GLY A 206 -5.79 -1.81 -10.00
N HIS A 207 -5.46 -0.53 -9.76
CA HIS A 207 -4.64 -0.11 -8.62
C HIS A 207 -5.22 -0.50 -7.27
N GLY A 208 -6.55 -0.49 -7.15
CA GLY A 208 -7.26 -0.97 -5.97
C GLY A 208 -7.50 -2.48 -5.96
N ALA A 209 -6.59 -3.28 -6.51
CA ALA A 209 -6.75 -4.73 -6.65
C ALA A 209 -7.14 -5.43 -5.34
N ILE A 210 -6.53 -5.04 -4.23
CA ILE A 210 -6.86 -5.58 -2.90
C ILE A 210 -8.28 -5.23 -2.43
N PHE A 211 -8.86 -4.14 -2.90
CA PHE A 211 -10.26 -3.76 -2.63
C PHE A 211 -11.22 -4.42 -3.61
N GLN A 212 -10.78 -4.63 -4.85
CA GLN A 212 -11.57 -5.30 -5.88
C GLN A 212 -11.75 -6.77 -5.56
N GLU A 213 -10.70 -7.43 -5.08
CA GLU A 213 -10.63 -8.83 -4.70
C GLU A 213 -10.53 -9.02 -3.16
N ALA A 214 -11.22 -8.16 -2.40
CA ALA A 214 -10.98 -7.98 -0.97
C ALA A 214 -11.15 -9.26 -0.14
N GLU A 215 -12.09 -10.11 -0.49
CA GLU A 215 -12.35 -11.37 0.21
C GLU A 215 -11.21 -12.36 -0.01
N LEU A 216 -10.86 -12.60 -1.27
CA LEU A 216 -9.74 -13.47 -1.65
C LEU A 216 -8.42 -12.94 -1.11
N PHE A 217 -8.16 -11.63 -1.27
CA PHE A 217 -6.96 -11.00 -0.75
C PHE A 217 -6.82 -11.19 0.76
N THR A 218 -7.90 -10.98 1.52
CA THR A 218 -7.85 -11.06 2.98
C THR A 218 -7.58 -12.48 3.45
N GLN A 219 -8.20 -13.50 2.83
CA GLN A 219 -7.92 -14.91 3.11
C GLN A 219 -6.45 -15.25 2.86
N GLN A 220 -5.91 -14.81 1.73
CA GLN A 220 -4.51 -15.02 1.37
C GLN A 220 -3.55 -14.27 2.31
N ALA A 221 -3.90 -13.04 2.73
CA ALA A 221 -3.10 -12.24 3.66
C ALA A 221 -3.01 -12.89 5.05
N ILE A 222 -4.13 -13.40 5.56
CA ILE A 222 -4.16 -14.15 6.82
C ILE A 222 -3.26 -15.39 6.73
N ALA A 223 -3.40 -16.17 5.67
CA ALA A 223 -2.56 -17.35 5.46
C ALA A 223 -1.07 -16.98 5.34
N PHE A 224 -0.75 -15.90 4.63
CA PHE A 224 0.61 -15.41 4.46
C PHE A 224 1.25 -15.01 5.80
N TYR A 225 0.56 -14.23 6.63
CA TYR A 225 1.10 -13.80 7.92
C TYR A 225 1.23 -14.95 8.91
N LYS A 226 0.25 -15.85 8.97
CA LYS A 226 0.25 -16.99 9.90
C LYS A 226 1.27 -18.07 9.58
N ALA A 227 1.70 -18.19 8.31
CA ALA A 227 2.59 -19.28 7.88
C ALA A 227 3.97 -19.29 8.56
N ASN A 228 4.37 -18.24 9.25
CA ASN A 228 5.64 -18.12 9.97
C ASN A 228 5.51 -17.56 11.38
N ASP A 229 4.30 -17.49 11.91
CA ASP A 229 4.11 -17.12 13.30
C ASP A 229 4.44 -18.34 14.18
N PRO A 230 5.55 -18.30 14.95
CA PRO A 230 5.93 -19.41 15.84
C PRO A 230 4.85 -19.70 16.90
N HIS A 231 4.02 -18.71 17.24
CA HIS A 231 2.89 -18.87 18.17
C HIS A 231 1.67 -19.51 17.52
N TYR A 232 1.57 -19.49 16.18
CA TYR A 232 0.43 -20.09 15.47
C TYR A 232 0.65 -21.57 15.11
N SER A 233 1.92 -22.00 14.96
CA SER A 233 2.27 -23.38 14.65
C SER A 233 2.06 -24.34 15.84
N SER A 234 2.02 -23.83 17.08
CA SER A 234 1.91 -24.63 18.30
C SER A 234 0.48 -25.04 18.69
N ASN A 235 -0.55 -24.55 17.98
CA ASN A 235 -1.96 -24.85 18.27
C ASN A 235 -2.61 -25.85 17.28
N LYS A 236 -1.82 -26.71 16.64
CA LYS A 236 -2.31 -27.76 15.71
C LYS A 236 -2.03 -29.18 16.22
N ASP A 237 -2.00 -29.38 17.53
CA ASP A 237 -2.05 -30.71 18.16
C ASP A 237 -3.38 -30.92 18.91
#